data_6d2c8d0d94d6bf66dce1083b1edb240c
#
_entry.id   6d2c8d0d94d6bf66dce1083b1edb240c
#
_cell.length_a   1.000
_cell.length_b   1.000
_cell.length_c   1.000
_cell.angle_alpha   90.00
_cell.angle_beta   90.00
_cell.angle_gamma   90.00
#
_symmetry.space_group_name_H-M   'P 1'
#
loop_
_entity.id
_entity.type
_entity.pdbx_description
1 polymer ?
#
loop_
_entity_poly.entity_id
_entity_poly.type
_entity_poly.pdbx_seq_one_letter_code
_entity_poly.pdbx_strand_id
1 'polypeptide(L)'
;IDPATSPAHFYSPSNLPTTMIFPIRSPRDLVGGICIFGRILDKIRLNAKEGKLPEGYHLGLIPGNRTFDDRICKLLDVSFEALSERTLQGGTDEEILEWCFQNGRKPDAEHIEIFNGFMHKRGWRDVATPGFIQQKAEAGLAHRDDLVTFFDLMDVEEGRAE
;
A
#
# COMPACT_ATOMS: atom_id res chain seq x y z
N ILE A 1 44.41 7.23 -9.56
CA ILE A 1 43.73 6.50 -8.43
C ILE A 1 42.26 6.78 -8.56
N ASP A 2 41.54 5.81 -9.10
CA ASP A 2 40.12 5.84 -9.36
C ASP A 2 39.36 5.50 -8.09
N PRO A 3 38.29 6.21 -7.69
CA PRO A 3 37.41 5.77 -6.63
C PRO A 3 36.34 4.83 -7.21
N ALA A 4 36.32 3.62 -6.69
CA ALA A 4 35.46 2.54 -7.03
C ALA A 4 33.96 2.92 -6.97
N THR A 5 33.29 2.74 -8.10
CA THR A 5 31.86 2.72 -8.25
C THR A 5 31.32 1.45 -7.59
N SER A 6 30.59 1.61 -6.51
CA SER A 6 29.86 0.50 -5.87
C SER A 6 28.67 0.12 -6.77
N PRO A 7 28.51 -1.14 -7.18
CA PRO A 7 27.35 -1.53 -7.97
C PRO A 7 26.10 -1.53 -7.11
N ALA A 8 25.06 -0.85 -7.56
CA ALA A 8 23.71 -0.98 -7.05
C ALA A 8 23.31 -2.47 -7.12
N HIS A 9 23.01 -3.06 -5.98
CA HIS A 9 22.45 -4.41 -5.93
C HIS A 9 21.02 -4.35 -6.48
N PHE A 10 20.91 -4.69 -7.77
CA PHE A 10 19.61 -5.02 -8.36
C PHE A 10 19.11 -6.30 -7.68
N TYR A 11 18.03 -6.19 -6.94
CA TYR A 11 17.28 -7.34 -6.46
C TYR A 11 16.60 -7.96 -7.68
N SER A 12 17.22 -9.02 -8.21
CA SER A 12 16.63 -9.81 -9.30
C SER A 12 15.55 -10.71 -8.70
N PRO A 13 14.31 -10.70 -9.18
CA PRO A 13 13.23 -11.54 -8.64
C PRO A 13 13.43 -13.04 -8.92
N SER A 14 14.51 -13.45 -9.60
CA SER A 14 14.76 -14.83 -10.04
C SER A 14 15.28 -15.80 -8.96
N ASN A 15 15.43 -15.37 -7.69
CA ASN A 15 15.96 -16.22 -6.62
C ASN A 15 15.08 -16.36 -5.37
N LEU A 16 13.78 -16.02 -5.46
CA LEU A 16 12.86 -16.37 -4.40
C LEU A 16 12.38 -17.82 -4.57
N PRO A 17 12.39 -18.63 -3.51
CA PRO A 17 11.79 -19.96 -3.58
C PRO A 17 10.30 -19.82 -3.90
N THR A 18 9.79 -20.66 -4.78
CA THR A 18 8.51 -20.67 -5.49
C THR A 18 7.24 -20.59 -4.61
N THR A 19 7.34 -20.27 -3.32
CA THR A 19 6.24 -20.27 -2.34
C THR A 19 6.23 -19.12 -1.34
N MET A 20 7.04 -18.09 -1.49
CA MET A 20 6.93 -16.93 -0.58
C MET A 20 5.85 -15.97 -1.09
N ILE A 21 4.67 -16.07 -0.49
CA ILE A 21 3.63 -15.07 -0.62
C ILE A 21 4.16 -13.76 -0.05
N PHE A 22 4.07 -12.66 -0.80
CA PHE A 22 4.48 -11.34 -0.33
C PHE A 22 3.71 -11.00 0.96
N PRO A 23 4.39 -10.55 2.04
CA PRO A 23 3.79 -10.47 3.37
C PRO A 23 2.74 -9.37 3.55
N ILE A 24 2.61 -8.47 2.57
CA ILE A 24 1.60 -7.40 2.56
C ILE A 24 0.63 -7.73 1.42
N ARG A 25 -0.66 -7.85 1.73
CA ARG A 25 -1.68 -8.23 0.73
C ARG A 25 -1.84 -7.19 -0.38
N SER A 26 -2.48 -7.59 -1.47
CA SER A 26 -2.80 -6.69 -2.58
C SER A 26 -3.57 -5.45 -2.10
N PRO A 27 -3.29 -4.28 -2.69
CA PRO A 27 -4.09 -3.09 -2.42
C PRO A 27 -5.56 -3.26 -2.82
N ARG A 28 -5.88 -4.24 -3.68
CA ARG A 28 -7.23 -4.55 -4.16
C ARG A 28 -8.05 -5.40 -3.21
N ASP A 29 -7.40 -6.09 -2.27
CA ASP A 29 -8.09 -6.95 -1.30
C ASP A 29 -8.99 -6.11 -0.39
N LEU A 30 -10.23 -6.57 -0.23
CA LEU A 30 -11.26 -5.84 0.50
C LEU A 30 -11.42 -6.36 1.92
N VAL A 31 -11.59 -5.44 2.86
CA VAL A 31 -12.10 -5.71 4.21
C VAL A 31 -13.35 -4.84 4.42
N GLY A 32 -14.47 -5.45 4.69
CA GLY A 32 -15.76 -4.74 4.79
C GLY A 32 -16.11 -3.93 3.53
N GLY A 33 -15.68 -4.39 2.36
CA GLY A 33 -15.86 -3.71 1.08
C GLY A 33 -14.88 -2.57 0.79
N ILE A 34 -13.90 -2.30 1.67
CA ILE A 34 -12.95 -1.17 1.54
C ILE A 34 -11.58 -1.71 1.09
N CYS A 35 -11.08 -1.23 -0.04
CA CYS A 35 -9.73 -1.53 -0.52
C CYS A 35 -8.67 -0.83 0.35
N ILE A 36 -7.41 -1.28 0.29
CA ILE A 36 -6.27 -0.74 1.06
C ILE A 36 -6.32 -1.03 2.56
N PHE A 37 -7.48 -1.13 3.19
CA PHE A 37 -7.57 -1.25 4.65
C PHE A 37 -6.80 -2.47 5.19
N GLY A 38 -7.00 -3.64 4.62
CA GLY A 38 -6.26 -4.84 5.02
C GLY A 38 -4.75 -4.71 4.81
N ARG A 39 -4.33 -4.04 3.74
CA ARG A 39 -2.92 -3.77 3.43
C ARG A 39 -2.25 -2.89 4.49
N ILE A 40 -2.94 -1.88 5.00
CA ILE A 40 -2.44 -1.03 6.09
C ILE A 40 -2.22 -1.85 7.37
N LEU A 41 -3.18 -2.72 7.72
CA LEU A 41 -3.06 -3.59 8.89
C LEU A 41 -1.88 -4.54 8.76
N ASP A 42 -1.66 -5.11 7.57
CA ASP A 42 -0.51 -5.96 7.29
C ASP A 42 0.81 -5.21 7.47
N LYS A 43 0.90 -3.96 6.98
CA LYS A 43 2.10 -3.13 7.18
C LYS A 43 2.37 -2.82 8.65
N ILE A 44 1.34 -2.48 9.42
CA ILE A 44 1.46 -2.22 10.86
C ILE A 44 1.98 -3.47 11.57
N ARG A 45 1.38 -4.63 11.31
CA ARG A 45 1.77 -5.91 11.92
C ARG A 45 3.18 -6.32 11.53
N LEU A 46 3.52 -6.20 10.24
CA LEU A 46 4.85 -6.55 9.73
C LEU A 46 5.94 -5.66 10.34
N ASN A 47 5.71 -4.34 10.37
CA ASN A 47 6.65 -3.41 10.99
C ASN A 47 6.85 -3.68 12.48
N ALA A 48 5.80 -4.01 13.21
CA ALA A 48 5.90 -4.36 14.62
C ALA A 48 6.68 -5.67 14.86
N LYS A 49 6.51 -6.65 13.96
CA LYS A 49 7.17 -7.95 14.04
C LYS A 49 8.64 -7.90 13.63
N GLU A 50 8.94 -7.24 12.50
CA GLU A 50 10.27 -7.26 11.87
C GLU A 50 11.11 -6.02 12.21
N GLY A 51 10.52 -5.00 12.85
CA GLY A 51 11.15 -3.71 13.13
C GLY A 51 11.33 -2.81 11.91
N LYS A 52 10.91 -3.26 10.73
CA LYS A 52 11.00 -2.51 9.47
C LYS A 52 10.02 -3.07 8.43
N LEU A 53 9.71 -2.26 7.43
CA LEU A 53 9.06 -2.69 6.19
C LEU A 53 10.09 -3.03 5.11
N PRO A 54 9.69 -3.73 4.04
CA PRO A 54 10.51 -3.87 2.83
C PRO A 54 10.96 -2.49 2.30
N GLU A 55 12.10 -2.46 1.61
CA GLU A 55 12.63 -1.23 1.03
C GLU A 55 11.61 -0.60 0.07
N GLY A 56 11.46 0.73 0.15
CA GLY A 56 10.51 1.49 -0.66
C GLY A 56 9.08 1.55 -0.09
N TYR A 57 8.80 0.82 0.99
CA TYR A 57 7.49 0.85 1.65
C TYR A 57 7.45 1.90 2.76
N HIS A 58 6.31 2.57 2.85
CA HIS A 58 6.05 3.59 3.87
C HIS A 58 4.95 3.15 4.82
N LEU A 59 5.09 3.54 6.08
CA LEU A 59 4.10 3.32 7.12
C LEU A 59 3.54 4.67 7.57
N GLY A 60 2.21 4.79 7.47
CA GLY A 60 1.49 5.94 7.99
C GLY A 60 1.64 7.21 7.15
N LEU A 61 1.69 8.33 7.86
CA LEU A 61 1.64 9.65 7.27
C LEU A 61 3.04 10.15 6.92
N ILE A 62 3.17 10.75 5.74
CA ILE A 62 4.38 11.46 5.33
C ILE A 62 4.04 12.95 5.21
N PRO A 63 4.72 13.85 5.94
CA PRO A 63 4.46 15.29 5.85
C PRO A 63 4.54 15.79 4.40
N GLY A 64 3.51 16.51 3.96
CA GLY A 64 3.42 17.05 2.60
C GLY A 64 3.03 16.04 1.52
N ASN A 65 2.82 14.77 1.87
CA ASN A 65 2.40 13.73 0.94
C ASN A 65 1.09 13.07 1.41
N ARG A 66 0.17 12.84 0.47
CA ARG A 66 -1.08 12.11 0.72
C ARG A 66 -0.88 10.63 0.40
N THR A 67 -0.33 9.90 1.36
CA THR A 67 -0.16 8.44 1.26
C THR A 67 -1.51 7.72 1.18
N PHE A 68 -1.49 6.47 0.77
CA PHE A 68 -2.70 5.63 0.84
C PHE A 68 -3.16 5.39 2.28
N ASP A 69 -2.21 5.33 3.22
CA ASP A 69 -2.51 5.24 4.65
C ASP A 69 -3.24 6.49 5.17
N ASP A 70 -2.81 7.69 4.76
CA ASP A 70 -3.51 8.95 5.07
C ASP A 70 -4.95 8.96 4.54
N ARG A 71 -5.16 8.44 3.33
CA ARG A 71 -6.50 8.41 2.71
C ARG A 71 -7.46 7.50 3.43
N ILE A 72 -7.01 6.33 3.88
CA ILE A 72 -7.83 5.41 4.69
C ILE A 72 -8.16 6.03 6.05
N CYS A 73 -7.18 6.63 6.71
CA CYS A 73 -7.42 7.29 7.99
C CYS A 73 -8.45 8.42 7.86
N LYS A 74 -8.40 9.20 6.78
CA LYS A 74 -9.40 10.25 6.48
C LYS A 74 -10.78 9.70 6.14
N LEU A 75 -10.86 8.60 5.38
CA LEU A 75 -12.13 7.96 5.09
C LEU A 75 -12.85 7.54 6.38
N LEU A 76 -12.09 6.94 7.30
CA LEU A 76 -12.60 6.37 8.54
C LEU A 76 -12.62 7.37 9.71
N ASP A 77 -12.04 8.56 9.52
CA ASP A 77 -11.91 9.60 10.55
C ASP A 77 -11.24 9.10 11.84
N VAL A 78 -10.14 8.37 11.67
CA VAL A 78 -9.28 7.90 12.75
C VAL A 78 -7.85 8.37 12.53
N SER A 79 -7.09 8.57 13.61
CA SER A 79 -5.65 8.83 13.47
C SER A 79 -4.90 7.55 13.15
N PHE A 80 -3.78 7.68 12.45
CA PHE A 80 -2.92 6.53 12.14
C PHE A 80 -2.36 5.89 13.42
N GLU A 81 -2.03 6.69 14.42
CA GLU A 81 -1.54 6.24 15.73
C GLU A 81 -2.59 5.38 16.43
N ALA A 82 -3.85 5.84 16.49
CA ALA A 82 -4.94 5.09 17.13
C ALA A 82 -5.25 3.79 16.37
N LEU A 83 -5.23 3.83 15.02
CA LEU A 83 -5.39 2.63 14.20
C LEU A 83 -4.25 1.62 14.44
N SER A 84 -3.01 2.11 14.54
CA SER A 84 -1.84 1.26 14.82
C SER A 84 -1.93 0.61 16.19
N GLU A 85 -2.25 1.37 17.23
CA GLU A 85 -2.45 0.86 18.59
C GLU A 85 -3.55 -0.21 18.61
N ARG A 86 -4.70 0.08 18.00
CA ARG A 86 -5.81 -0.89 17.93
C ARG A 86 -5.41 -2.16 17.18
N THR A 87 -4.68 -2.04 16.07
CA THR A 87 -4.24 -3.19 15.26
C THR A 87 -3.32 -4.10 16.07
N LEU A 88 -2.41 -3.53 16.85
CA LEU A 88 -1.45 -4.29 17.65
C LEU A 88 -2.07 -4.93 18.90
N GLN A 89 -3.27 -4.55 19.30
CA GLN A 89 -4.05 -5.24 20.32
C GLN A 89 -4.59 -6.60 19.85
N GLY A 90 -4.55 -6.87 18.54
CA GLY A 90 -5.00 -8.12 17.93
C GLY A 90 -6.46 -8.10 17.50
N GLY A 91 -6.97 -9.28 17.19
CA GLY A 91 -8.31 -9.48 16.63
C GLY A 91 -8.30 -9.61 15.11
N THR A 92 -9.48 -9.80 14.53
CA THR A 92 -9.66 -9.90 13.09
C THR A 92 -9.65 -8.53 12.42
N ASP A 93 -9.45 -8.50 11.11
CA ASP A 93 -9.50 -7.27 10.34
C ASP A 93 -10.87 -6.60 10.42
N GLU A 94 -11.93 -7.41 10.43
CA GLU A 94 -13.31 -6.95 10.56
C GLU A 94 -13.57 -6.33 11.94
N GLU A 95 -13.03 -6.91 13.01
CA GLU A 95 -13.12 -6.32 14.35
C GLU A 95 -12.41 -4.99 14.46
N ILE A 96 -11.24 -4.85 13.80
CA ILE A 96 -10.50 -3.59 13.75
C ILE A 96 -11.27 -2.55 12.93
N LEU A 97 -11.85 -2.96 11.80
CA LEU A 97 -12.69 -2.06 10.99
C LEU A 97 -13.92 -1.59 11.76
N GLU A 98 -14.60 -2.49 12.46
CA GLU A 98 -15.75 -2.12 13.30
C GLU A 98 -15.36 -1.14 14.41
N TRP A 99 -14.19 -1.35 15.03
CA TRP A 99 -13.63 -0.37 15.97
C TRP A 99 -13.43 1.01 15.32
N CYS A 100 -12.94 1.07 14.08
CA CYS A 100 -12.80 2.33 13.33
C CYS A 100 -14.17 3.00 13.13
N PHE A 101 -15.21 2.23 12.81
CA PHE A 101 -16.56 2.77 12.65
C PHE A 101 -17.12 3.36 13.94
N GLN A 102 -16.81 2.74 15.07
CA GLN A 102 -17.29 3.19 16.38
C GLN A 102 -16.53 4.38 16.93
N ASN A 103 -15.24 4.52 16.62
CA ASN A 103 -14.37 5.56 17.15
C ASN A 103 -14.07 6.70 16.16
N GLY A 104 -14.46 6.54 14.91
CA GLY A 104 -14.32 7.52 13.85
C GLY A 104 -15.63 7.66 13.08
N ARG A 105 -15.62 7.24 11.83
CA ARG A 105 -16.78 7.34 10.94
C ARG A 105 -17.03 6.02 10.20
N LYS A 106 -18.30 5.65 10.12
CA LYS A 106 -18.76 4.58 9.21
C LYS A 106 -19.18 5.21 7.88
N PRO A 107 -18.39 5.07 6.80
CA PRO A 107 -18.80 5.55 5.49
C PRO A 107 -20.00 4.75 4.98
N ASP A 108 -20.89 5.40 4.25
CA ASP A 108 -21.97 4.71 3.55
C ASP A 108 -21.48 4.01 2.28
N ALA A 109 -22.35 3.26 1.63
CA ALA A 109 -22.02 2.49 0.44
C ALA A 109 -21.52 3.37 -0.72
N GLU A 110 -22.09 4.56 -0.91
CA GLU A 110 -21.66 5.50 -1.95
C GLU A 110 -20.26 6.05 -1.68
N HIS A 111 -19.98 6.44 -0.43
CA HIS A 111 -18.64 6.90 -0.06
C HIS A 111 -17.58 5.81 -0.25
N ILE A 112 -17.91 4.54 0.06
CA ILE A 112 -17.01 3.40 -0.19
C ILE A 112 -16.80 3.20 -1.69
N GLU A 113 -17.85 3.25 -2.50
CA GLU A 113 -17.74 3.11 -3.96
C GLU A 113 -16.87 4.22 -4.57
N ILE A 114 -17.09 5.48 -4.18
CA ILE A 114 -16.29 6.62 -4.63
C ILE A 114 -14.83 6.45 -4.21
N PHE A 115 -14.58 6.08 -2.95
CA PHE A 115 -13.23 5.85 -2.45
C PHE A 115 -12.51 4.73 -3.21
N ASN A 116 -13.13 3.57 -3.34
CA ASN A 116 -12.56 2.44 -4.06
C ASN A 116 -12.30 2.82 -5.53
N GLY A 117 -13.26 3.48 -6.18
CA GLY A 117 -13.11 3.94 -7.57
C GLY A 117 -11.95 4.90 -7.75
N PHE A 118 -11.77 5.84 -6.82
CA PHE A 118 -10.63 6.74 -6.80
C PHE A 118 -9.30 5.99 -6.60
N MET A 119 -9.24 5.09 -5.63
CA MET A 119 -8.02 4.35 -5.29
C MET A 119 -7.57 3.42 -6.42
N HIS A 120 -8.51 2.70 -7.03
CA HIS A 120 -8.22 1.80 -8.16
C HIS A 120 -7.70 2.50 -9.41
N LYS A 121 -8.04 3.78 -9.59
CA LYS A 121 -7.63 4.58 -10.77
C LYS A 121 -6.46 5.51 -10.48
N ARG A 122 -5.97 5.56 -9.26
CA ARG A 122 -4.91 6.48 -8.88
C ARG A 122 -3.65 6.26 -9.71
N GLY A 123 -3.13 7.34 -10.33
CA GLY A 123 -2.02 7.32 -11.27
C GLY A 123 -2.45 7.37 -12.74
N TRP A 124 -3.72 7.03 -13.04
CA TRP A 124 -4.25 7.09 -14.39
C TRP A 124 -4.97 8.41 -14.65
N ARG A 125 -4.38 9.26 -15.50
CA ARG A 125 -4.95 10.56 -15.95
C ARG A 125 -5.40 11.46 -14.79
N ASP A 126 -4.58 11.50 -13.72
CA ASP A 126 -4.83 12.34 -12.55
C ASP A 126 -3.57 13.11 -12.14
N VAL A 127 -3.65 13.89 -11.07
CA VAL A 127 -2.53 14.69 -10.56
C VAL A 127 -1.35 13.85 -10.06
N ALA A 128 -1.52 12.55 -9.84
CA ALA A 128 -0.45 11.64 -9.44
C ALA A 128 0.22 10.94 -10.63
N THR A 129 -0.29 11.11 -11.86
CA THR A 129 0.27 10.47 -13.06
C THR A 129 1.78 10.70 -13.23
N PRO A 130 2.34 11.91 -13.02
CA PRO A 130 3.79 12.10 -13.12
C PRO A 130 4.57 11.25 -12.11
N GLY A 131 4.11 11.17 -10.86
CA GLY A 131 4.74 10.34 -9.83
C GLY A 131 4.62 8.85 -10.12
N PHE A 132 3.49 8.40 -10.67
CA PHE A 132 3.32 7.02 -11.13
C PHE A 132 4.30 6.66 -12.24
N ILE A 133 4.45 7.51 -13.27
CA ILE A 133 5.40 7.31 -14.37
C ILE A 133 6.83 7.20 -13.84
N GLN A 134 7.21 8.08 -12.90
CA GLN A 134 8.52 8.04 -12.28
C GLN A 134 8.76 6.73 -11.53
N GLN A 135 7.86 6.32 -10.64
CA GLN A 135 8.00 5.07 -9.88
C GLN A 135 8.04 3.84 -10.78
N LYS A 136 7.22 3.80 -11.82
CA LYS A 136 7.23 2.75 -12.83
C LYS A 136 8.58 2.65 -13.55
N ALA A 137 9.19 3.78 -13.87
CA ALA A 137 10.51 3.82 -14.50
C ALA A 137 11.61 3.36 -13.52
N GLU A 138 11.57 3.81 -12.26
CA GLU A 138 12.50 3.39 -11.20
C GLU A 138 12.43 1.88 -10.92
N ALA A 139 11.24 1.28 -11.07
CA ALA A 139 11.03 -0.17 -11.00
C ALA A 139 11.51 -0.94 -12.26
N GLY A 140 12.03 -0.26 -13.28
CA GLY A 140 12.45 -0.89 -14.54
C GLY A 140 11.28 -1.30 -15.45
N LEU A 141 10.08 -0.81 -15.17
CA LEU A 141 8.83 -1.20 -15.84
C LEU A 141 8.30 -0.12 -16.80
N ALA A 142 9.13 0.86 -17.20
CA ALA A 142 8.73 1.95 -18.09
C ALA A 142 8.12 1.47 -19.42
N HIS A 143 8.55 0.31 -19.91
CA HIS A 143 8.09 -0.32 -21.15
C HIS A 143 6.72 -1.02 -21.06
N ARG A 144 6.18 -1.19 -19.86
CA ARG A 144 4.92 -1.89 -19.60
C ARG A 144 3.74 -0.93 -19.76
N ASP A 145 3.19 -0.84 -20.97
CA ASP A 145 2.05 0.05 -21.29
C ASP A 145 0.72 -0.43 -20.69
N ASP A 146 0.65 -1.68 -20.30
CA ASP A 146 -0.49 -2.30 -19.61
C ASP A 146 -0.61 -1.88 -18.13
N LEU A 147 0.47 -1.41 -17.50
CA LEU A 147 0.45 -0.89 -16.15
C LEU A 147 0.10 0.60 -16.18
N VAL A 148 -1.10 0.95 -15.75
CA VAL A 148 -1.62 2.33 -15.83
C VAL A 148 -1.95 2.96 -14.49
N THR A 149 -1.94 2.18 -13.39
CA THR A 149 -2.26 2.65 -12.04
C THR A 149 -1.21 2.21 -11.02
N PHE A 150 -1.18 2.86 -9.85
CA PHE A 150 -0.33 2.41 -8.74
C PHE A 150 -0.69 1.00 -8.27
N PHE A 151 -1.95 0.60 -8.35
CA PHE A 151 -2.35 -0.76 -7.96
C PHE A 151 -1.77 -1.80 -8.92
N ASP A 152 -1.77 -1.51 -10.23
CA ASP A 152 -1.13 -2.39 -11.22
C ASP A 152 0.37 -2.54 -10.91
N LEU A 153 1.04 -1.42 -10.65
CA LEU A 153 2.47 -1.41 -10.35
C LEU A 153 2.77 -2.23 -9.08
N MET A 154 2.02 -2.01 -8.00
CA MET A 154 2.20 -2.75 -6.74
C MET A 154 2.01 -4.26 -6.94
N ASP A 155 0.97 -4.68 -7.66
CA ASP A 155 0.70 -6.11 -7.86
C ASP A 155 1.78 -6.80 -8.69
N VAL A 156 2.38 -6.10 -9.67
CA VAL A 156 3.52 -6.62 -10.45
C VAL A 156 4.80 -6.65 -9.61
N GLU A 157 5.13 -5.57 -8.90
CA GLU A 157 6.34 -5.51 -8.04
C GLU A 157 6.31 -6.57 -6.94
N GLU A 158 5.12 -6.93 -6.46
CA GLU A 158 4.90 -7.90 -5.40
C GLU A 158 4.64 -9.33 -5.92
N GLY A 159 4.77 -9.55 -7.24
CA GLY A 159 4.69 -10.87 -7.87
C GLY A 159 3.29 -11.47 -7.95
N ARG A 160 2.22 -10.64 -7.88
CA ARG A 160 0.83 -11.10 -8.00
C ARG A 160 0.30 -11.05 -9.43
N ALA A 161 0.94 -10.27 -10.28
CA ALA A 161 0.67 -10.17 -11.70
C ALA A 161 1.97 -10.29 -12.49
N GLU A 162 1.90 -10.80 -13.74
CA GLU A 162 3.04 -10.92 -14.66
C GLU A 162 3.26 -9.62 -15.43
#